data_d94f095ee947e96380cbb46ab05615f3
#
_entry.id   d94f095ee947e96380cbb46ab05615f3
#
_cell.length_a   1.000
_cell.length_b   1.000
_cell.length_c   1.000
_cell.angle_alpha   90.00
_cell.angle_beta   90.00
_cell.angle_gamma   90.00
#
_symmetry.space_group_name_H-M   'P 1'
#
loop_
_entity.id
_entity.type
_entity.pdbx_description
1 polymer ?
#
loop_
_entity_poly.entity_id
_entity_poly.type
_entity_poly.pdbx_seq_one_letter_code
_entity_poly.pdbx_strand_id
1 'polypeptide(L)'
;MIVAGAGPGGSTLASLLAESGMRVLVIERETFPRFHIGESLLPASEMLTTLLDVEPDPETFLFKRGAQFLCEATGRKQIFGFDEALPGPQRYAWHVERARFDTLLRDRAVENGATVRHEVSVEHVEAGPDGVVASTTRGRERGRYFVDATGQDRLLARQFDSVEPFDRFGRAAVFTHFSEMTEAGREPFVPNNDIRIVVIEDGWLWAIPLTHARLSIGMVSRKPGLRHSTLDAYLRESPLFTRMIAGAKRHETQLASNFSFRNRRASGVRFCCVGDSACFIDPVFSSGVSLAMSRAALVAERLGPALEAGDEAKPELMQPVEQAMQRGYDTFSGLVDRFYNSRFVDNMIFNAPADGVLRAGVISVLAGDVHREDNEFQNMLLRSRRPRRSATALEPVGHV
;
A
#
# COMPACT_ATOMS: atom_id res chain seq x y z
N MET A 1 7.38 -12.58 -20.06
CA MET A 1 6.12 -12.06 -19.50
C MET A 1 6.06 -10.54 -19.58
N ILE A 2 4.86 -9.95 -19.38
CA ILE A 2 4.64 -8.49 -19.43
C ILE A 2 4.12 -8.04 -18.06
N VAL A 3 4.70 -6.98 -17.51
CA VAL A 3 4.25 -6.31 -16.29
C VAL A 3 3.87 -4.87 -16.65
N ALA A 4 2.68 -4.42 -16.33
CA ALA A 4 2.25 -3.05 -16.53
C ALA A 4 2.37 -2.27 -15.22
N GLY A 5 3.30 -1.31 -15.17
CA GLY A 5 3.62 -0.47 -14.01
C GLY A 5 4.90 -0.89 -13.29
N ALA A 6 5.77 0.08 -13.03
CA ALA A 6 7.04 -0.06 -12.32
C ALA A 6 6.98 0.51 -10.89
N GLY A 7 5.82 0.52 -10.25
CA GLY A 7 5.68 0.81 -8.83
C GLY A 7 6.23 -0.32 -7.95
N PRO A 8 6.16 -0.23 -6.61
CA PRO A 8 6.76 -1.21 -5.70
C PRO A 8 6.38 -2.67 -5.99
N GLY A 9 5.09 -2.95 -6.25
CA GLY A 9 4.66 -4.32 -6.58
C GLY A 9 5.21 -4.83 -7.91
N GLY A 10 5.14 -4.00 -8.96
CA GLY A 10 5.62 -4.39 -10.30
C GLY A 10 7.14 -4.57 -10.35
N SER A 11 7.89 -3.65 -9.74
CA SER A 11 9.35 -3.73 -9.68
C SER A 11 9.83 -4.92 -8.82
N THR A 12 9.19 -5.18 -7.66
CA THR A 12 9.49 -6.37 -6.86
C THR A 12 9.28 -7.66 -7.65
N LEU A 13 8.12 -7.80 -8.29
CA LEU A 13 7.84 -8.98 -9.11
C LEU A 13 8.83 -9.15 -10.26
N ALA A 14 9.12 -8.04 -10.97
CA ALA A 14 10.02 -8.05 -12.11
C ALA A 14 11.44 -8.43 -11.68
N SER A 15 11.91 -7.91 -10.54
CA SER A 15 13.22 -8.23 -9.96
C SER A 15 13.34 -9.73 -9.69
N LEU A 16 12.42 -10.30 -8.93
CA LEU A 16 12.45 -11.71 -8.53
C LEU A 16 12.37 -12.69 -9.70
N LEU A 17 11.53 -12.40 -10.68
CA LEU A 17 11.39 -13.27 -11.84
C LEU A 17 12.55 -13.12 -12.82
N ALA A 18 13.12 -11.92 -12.98
CA ALA A 18 14.28 -11.71 -13.81
C ALA A 18 15.54 -12.38 -13.22
N GLU A 19 15.74 -12.27 -11.90
CA GLU A 19 16.78 -12.96 -11.16
C GLU A 19 16.71 -14.50 -11.34
N SER A 20 15.49 -15.05 -11.42
CA SER A 20 15.25 -16.47 -11.74
C SER A 20 15.42 -16.80 -13.23
N GLY A 21 15.96 -15.89 -14.04
CA GLY A 21 16.22 -16.11 -15.47
C GLY A 21 15.02 -15.92 -16.40
N MET A 22 13.88 -15.44 -15.90
CA MET A 22 12.71 -15.17 -16.73
C MET A 22 12.89 -13.89 -17.55
N ARG A 23 12.43 -13.90 -18.81
CA ARG A 23 12.36 -12.67 -19.62
C ARG A 23 11.18 -11.83 -19.21
N VAL A 24 11.45 -10.69 -18.54
CA VAL A 24 10.44 -9.75 -18.02
C VAL A 24 10.51 -8.43 -18.76
N LEU A 25 9.39 -8.01 -19.35
CA LEU A 25 9.19 -6.67 -19.90
C LEU A 25 8.26 -5.89 -18.96
N VAL A 26 8.77 -4.82 -18.37
CA VAL A 26 7.98 -3.86 -17.60
C VAL A 26 7.64 -2.68 -18.51
N ILE A 27 6.35 -2.32 -18.56
CA ILE A 27 5.84 -1.18 -19.33
C ILE A 27 5.38 -0.14 -18.32
N GLU A 28 6.02 1.05 -18.34
CA GLU A 28 5.76 2.13 -17.40
C GLU A 28 5.40 3.41 -18.18
N ARG A 29 4.30 4.05 -17.75
CA ARG A 29 3.81 5.26 -18.43
C ARG A 29 4.62 6.52 -18.15
N GLU A 30 5.28 6.56 -16.98
CA GLU A 30 6.03 7.73 -16.52
C GLU A 30 7.53 7.51 -16.63
N THR A 31 8.28 8.60 -16.60
CA THR A 31 9.74 8.60 -16.40
C THR A 31 10.03 8.69 -14.91
N PHE A 32 11.10 8.04 -14.46
CA PHE A 32 11.59 8.11 -13.10
C PHE A 32 12.75 9.11 -12.97
N PRO A 33 12.89 9.80 -11.84
CA PRO A 33 12.05 9.73 -10.64
C PRO A 33 10.69 10.39 -10.84
N ARG A 34 9.62 9.79 -10.26
CA ARG A 34 8.26 10.32 -10.32
C ARG A 34 7.64 10.43 -8.93
N PHE A 35 6.74 11.36 -8.76
CA PHE A 35 5.99 11.50 -7.51
C PHE A 35 4.98 10.37 -7.34
N HIS A 36 4.86 9.86 -6.11
CA HIS A 36 3.75 9.02 -5.65
C HIS A 36 3.51 9.25 -4.16
N ILE A 37 2.28 9.10 -3.67
CA ILE A 37 1.98 9.12 -2.24
C ILE A 37 2.11 7.71 -1.65
N GLY A 38 2.26 7.61 -0.30
CA GLY A 38 2.47 6.34 0.41
C GLY A 38 3.92 6.18 0.86
N GLU A 39 4.35 7.08 1.76
CA GLU A 39 5.74 7.34 2.14
C GLU A 39 6.11 6.76 3.50
N SER A 40 5.14 6.27 4.27
CA SER A 40 5.37 5.60 5.55
C SER A 40 5.20 4.10 5.37
N LEU A 41 6.30 3.35 5.50
CA LEU A 41 6.29 1.90 5.32
C LEU A 41 5.94 1.18 6.64
N LEU A 42 5.65 -0.11 6.55
CA LEU A 42 5.54 -1.03 7.68
C LEU A 42 6.82 -1.86 7.83
N PRO A 43 7.02 -2.55 8.98
CA PRO A 43 8.16 -3.43 9.20
C PRO A 43 8.28 -4.56 8.17
N ALA A 44 8.67 -4.22 6.97
CA ALA A 44 8.92 -5.12 5.85
C ALA A 44 10.37 -5.02 5.35
N SER A 45 11.29 -4.50 6.20
CA SER A 45 12.70 -4.29 5.82
C SER A 45 13.37 -5.59 5.41
N GLU A 46 12.98 -6.72 5.99
CA GLU A 46 13.46 -8.04 5.60
C GLU A 46 13.19 -8.33 4.13
N MET A 47 12.01 -7.93 3.63
CA MET A 47 11.69 -8.06 2.20
C MET A 47 12.58 -7.19 1.32
N LEU A 48 12.95 -5.99 1.80
CA LEU A 48 13.84 -5.08 1.05
C LEU A 48 15.29 -5.57 1.07
N THR A 49 15.80 -5.91 2.25
CA THR A 49 17.21 -6.24 2.45
C THR A 49 17.54 -7.67 2.05
N THR A 50 16.66 -8.62 2.35
CA THR A 50 16.92 -10.04 2.10
C THR A 50 16.42 -10.48 0.73
N LEU A 51 15.17 -10.10 0.39
CA LEU A 51 14.54 -10.60 -0.84
C LEU A 51 15.02 -9.84 -2.09
N LEU A 52 15.29 -8.55 -1.98
CA LEU A 52 15.69 -7.70 -3.11
C LEU A 52 17.16 -7.30 -3.04
N ASP A 53 17.89 -7.71 -2.01
CA ASP A 53 19.27 -7.29 -1.77
C ASP A 53 19.42 -5.75 -1.84
N VAL A 54 18.48 -5.05 -1.21
CA VAL A 54 18.44 -3.60 -1.11
C VAL A 54 18.79 -3.18 0.31
N GLU A 55 19.92 -2.52 0.47
CA GLU A 55 20.30 -1.95 1.76
C GLU A 55 19.73 -0.54 1.94
N PRO A 56 19.08 -0.27 3.09
CA PRO A 56 18.56 1.05 3.38
C PRO A 56 19.68 2.08 3.55
N ASP A 57 19.79 3.03 2.63
CA ASP A 57 20.69 4.16 2.73
C ASP A 57 20.03 5.37 3.44
N PRO A 58 20.78 6.22 4.18
CA PRO A 58 20.22 7.33 4.95
C PRO A 58 19.68 8.48 4.10
N GLU A 59 20.00 8.51 2.80
CA GLU A 59 19.49 9.52 1.87
C GLU A 59 18.07 9.22 1.40
N THR A 60 17.71 7.93 1.34
CA THR A 60 16.40 7.45 0.90
C THR A 60 15.52 7.03 2.07
N PHE A 61 16.12 6.44 3.12
CA PHE A 61 15.39 5.79 4.21
C PHE A 61 15.55 6.55 5.53
N LEU A 62 14.45 7.09 6.05
CA LEU A 62 14.41 7.66 7.40
C LEU A 62 13.84 6.62 8.36
N PHE A 63 14.62 6.26 9.39
CA PHE A 63 14.24 5.28 10.40
C PHE A 63 12.96 5.68 11.13
N LYS A 64 12.04 4.73 11.31
CA LYS A 64 10.73 4.88 11.96
C LYS A 64 10.56 3.79 13.01
N ARG A 65 10.30 4.15 14.27
CA ARG A 65 10.07 3.18 15.35
C ARG A 65 8.63 2.74 15.52
N GLY A 66 7.66 3.56 15.09
CA GLY A 66 6.27 3.26 15.35
C GLY A 66 5.29 4.24 14.73
N ALA A 67 4.14 4.37 15.38
CA ALA A 67 3.10 5.32 15.03
C ALA A 67 2.54 6.00 16.29
N GLN A 68 2.27 7.29 16.20
CA GLN A 68 1.61 8.04 17.27
C GLN A 68 0.24 8.50 16.81
N PHE A 69 -0.78 8.12 17.56
CA PHE A 69 -2.14 8.59 17.39
C PHE A 69 -2.39 9.76 18.34
N LEU A 70 -3.06 10.79 17.85
CA LEU A 70 -3.37 12.02 18.58
C LEU A 70 -4.83 12.43 18.32
N CYS A 71 -5.42 13.08 19.32
CA CYS A 71 -6.69 13.79 19.17
C CYS A 71 -6.52 15.17 19.83
N GLU A 72 -6.33 16.22 19.04
CA GLU A 72 -6.08 17.56 19.55
C GLU A 72 -7.27 18.09 20.36
N ALA A 73 -8.51 17.78 19.95
CA ALA A 73 -9.72 18.21 20.66
C ALA A 73 -9.81 17.71 22.12
N THR A 74 -9.19 16.56 22.42
CA THR A 74 -9.21 15.95 23.78
C THR A 74 -7.85 15.90 24.45
N GLY A 75 -6.78 16.29 23.74
CA GLY A 75 -5.39 16.16 24.21
C GLY A 75 -4.88 14.73 24.35
N ARG A 76 -5.69 13.72 23.97
CA ARG A 76 -5.28 12.30 24.05
C ARG A 76 -4.20 11.97 23.04
N LYS A 77 -3.22 11.19 23.47
CA LYS A 77 -2.17 10.67 22.59
C LYS A 77 -1.79 9.25 23.01
N GLN A 78 -1.42 8.43 22.04
CA GLN A 78 -0.92 7.07 22.28
C GLN A 78 0.17 6.74 21.25
N ILE A 79 1.25 6.11 21.74
CA ILE A 79 2.35 5.65 20.91
C ILE A 79 2.29 4.13 20.83
N PHE A 80 2.50 3.61 19.63
CA PHE A 80 2.63 2.19 19.34
C PHE A 80 4.01 1.96 18.73
N GLY A 81 4.97 1.54 19.59
CA GLY A 81 6.31 1.17 19.16
C GLY A 81 6.33 -0.23 18.57
N PHE A 82 6.93 -0.40 17.41
CA PHE A 82 7.01 -1.73 16.78
C PHE A 82 7.84 -2.73 17.59
N ASP A 83 8.69 -2.27 18.48
CA ASP A 83 9.45 -3.09 19.42
C ASP A 83 8.58 -3.73 20.51
N GLU A 84 7.37 -3.22 20.75
CA GLU A 84 6.36 -3.78 21.66
C GLU A 84 5.46 -4.84 20.98
N ALA A 85 5.63 -5.14 19.69
CA ALA A 85 4.86 -6.16 18.99
C ALA A 85 5.13 -7.58 19.52
N LEU A 86 4.27 -8.54 19.18
CA LEU A 86 4.53 -9.96 19.43
C LEU A 86 5.88 -10.38 18.83
N PRO A 87 6.56 -11.40 19.38
CA PRO A 87 7.84 -11.84 18.85
C PRO A 87 7.83 -12.07 17.35
N GLY A 88 8.77 -11.46 16.64
CA GLY A 88 8.88 -11.51 15.18
C GLY A 88 10.16 -10.80 14.71
N PRO A 89 10.53 -10.92 13.41
CA PRO A 89 11.83 -10.48 12.93
C PRO A 89 12.00 -8.96 12.92
N GLN A 90 10.96 -8.20 12.58
CA GLN A 90 11.08 -6.76 12.35
C GLN A 90 10.43 -5.92 13.45
N ARG A 91 11.20 -4.97 13.99
CA ARG A 91 10.84 -4.08 15.10
C ARG A 91 10.88 -2.60 14.72
N TYR A 92 11.04 -2.28 13.45
CA TYR A 92 11.13 -0.93 12.92
C TYR A 92 10.67 -0.91 11.46
N ALA A 93 10.51 0.28 10.93
CA ALA A 93 10.18 0.51 9.53
C ALA A 93 10.92 1.74 9.00
N TRP A 94 10.52 2.23 7.84
CA TRP A 94 11.12 3.36 7.18
C TRP A 94 10.06 4.35 6.70
N HIS A 95 10.41 5.63 6.70
CA HIS A 95 9.81 6.61 5.84
C HIS A 95 10.68 6.81 4.61
N VAL A 96 10.07 6.92 3.45
CA VAL A 96 10.77 7.04 2.16
C VAL A 96 10.16 8.09 1.27
N GLU A 97 10.99 8.83 0.55
CA GLU A 97 10.51 9.60 -0.57
C GLU A 97 10.27 8.66 -1.75
N ARG A 98 9.00 8.49 -2.14
CA ARG A 98 8.59 7.51 -3.15
C ARG A 98 9.30 7.69 -4.49
N ALA A 99 9.64 8.92 -4.87
CA ALA A 99 10.40 9.18 -6.09
C ALA A 99 11.75 8.45 -6.08
N ARG A 100 12.46 8.45 -4.95
CA ARG A 100 13.75 7.75 -4.78
C ARG A 100 13.55 6.25 -4.58
N PHE A 101 12.65 5.89 -3.68
CA PHE A 101 12.35 4.49 -3.35
C PHE A 101 11.89 3.68 -4.57
N ASP A 102 10.93 4.21 -5.33
CA ASP A 102 10.42 3.53 -6.52
C ASP A 102 11.51 3.43 -7.62
N THR A 103 12.39 4.46 -7.74
CA THR A 103 13.54 4.41 -8.65
C THR A 103 14.49 3.28 -8.27
N LEU A 104 14.84 3.17 -7.00
CA LEU A 104 15.73 2.12 -6.49
C LEU A 104 15.17 0.72 -6.77
N LEU A 105 13.88 0.48 -6.51
CA LEU A 105 13.26 -0.81 -6.80
C LEU A 105 13.23 -1.13 -8.31
N ARG A 106 12.96 -0.12 -9.15
CA ARG A 106 12.99 -0.27 -10.60
C ARG A 106 14.40 -0.58 -11.10
N ASP A 107 15.41 0.13 -10.58
CA ASP A 107 16.81 -0.07 -10.97
C ASP A 107 17.28 -1.47 -10.56
N ARG A 108 16.89 -1.94 -9.37
CA ARG A 108 17.17 -3.32 -8.96
C ARG A 108 16.54 -4.36 -9.89
N ALA A 109 15.32 -4.12 -10.36
CA ALA A 109 14.71 -5.01 -11.36
C ALA A 109 15.51 -5.04 -12.68
N VAL A 110 16.05 -3.90 -13.12
CA VAL A 110 16.91 -3.81 -14.31
C VAL A 110 18.24 -4.52 -14.09
N GLU A 111 18.88 -4.34 -12.94
CA GLU A 111 20.12 -5.04 -12.55
C GLU A 111 19.94 -6.55 -12.57
N ASN A 112 18.78 -7.05 -12.13
CA ASN A 112 18.43 -8.46 -12.16
C ASN A 112 18.02 -8.97 -13.57
N GLY A 113 18.01 -8.11 -14.58
CA GLY A 113 17.81 -8.48 -15.99
C GLY A 113 16.43 -8.18 -16.57
N ALA A 114 15.55 -7.48 -15.85
CA ALA A 114 14.28 -7.01 -16.42
C ALA A 114 14.52 -5.88 -17.42
N THR A 115 13.71 -5.86 -18.48
CA THR A 115 13.67 -4.72 -19.42
C THR A 115 12.55 -3.77 -19.01
N VAL A 116 12.85 -2.50 -18.81
CA VAL A 116 11.85 -1.46 -18.48
C VAL A 116 11.72 -0.49 -19.66
N ARG A 117 10.49 -0.26 -20.11
CA ARG A 117 10.17 0.75 -21.13
C ARG A 117 9.33 1.85 -20.50
N HIS A 118 9.88 3.05 -20.49
CA HIS A 118 9.23 4.25 -20.00
C HIS A 118 8.41 4.95 -21.09
N GLU A 119 7.49 5.83 -20.66
CA GLU A 119 6.62 6.64 -21.53
C GLU A 119 5.74 5.81 -22.47
N VAL A 120 5.33 4.62 -21.97
CA VAL A 120 4.44 3.71 -22.68
C VAL A 120 3.32 3.28 -21.73
N SER A 121 2.07 3.47 -22.14
CA SER A 121 0.91 2.99 -21.41
C SER A 121 0.35 1.72 -22.04
N VAL A 122 -0.04 0.77 -21.19
CA VAL A 122 -0.87 -0.36 -21.62
C VAL A 122 -2.33 0.10 -21.60
N GLU A 123 -3.04 -0.11 -22.70
CA GLU A 123 -4.43 0.35 -22.89
C GLU A 123 -5.43 -0.81 -22.83
N HIS A 124 -5.04 -1.98 -23.30
CA HIS A 124 -5.91 -3.16 -23.35
C HIS A 124 -5.10 -4.45 -23.32
N VAL A 125 -5.67 -5.52 -22.77
CA VAL A 125 -5.02 -6.83 -22.66
C VAL A 125 -5.96 -7.92 -23.14
N GLU A 126 -5.50 -8.70 -24.11
CA GLU A 126 -6.14 -9.92 -24.56
C GLU A 126 -5.35 -11.11 -24.00
N ALA A 127 -6.00 -11.97 -23.20
CA ALA A 127 -5.39 -13.18 -22.65
C ALA A 127 -6.17 -14.40 -23.15
N GLY A 128 -5.45 -15.36 -23.72
CA GLY A 128 -6.03 -16.55 -24.32
C GLY A 128 -5.15 -17.80 -24.14
N PRO A 129 -5.55 -18.92 -24.75
CA PRO A 129 -4.82 -20.20 -24.61
C PRO A 129 -3.35 -20.11 -25.04
N ASP A 130 -3.08 -19.33 -26.09
CA ASP A 130 -1.76 -19.25 -26.75
C ASP A 130 -0.84 -18.18 -26.14
N GLY A 131 -1.34 -17.36 -25.22
CA GLY A 131 -0.57 -16.29 -24.58
C GLY A 131 -1.37 -15.03 -24.35
N VAL A 132 -0.66 -13.92 -24.21
CA VAL A 132 -1.24 -12.59 -23.97
C VAL A 132 -0.75 -11.60 -25.01
N VAL A 133 -1.62 -10.65 -25.35
CA VAL A 133 -1.30 -9.50 -26.19
C VAL A 133 -1.67 -8.25 -25.42
N ALA A 134 -0.70 -7.38 -25.12
CA ALA A 134 -0.92 -6.07 -24.55
C ALA A 134 -0.87 -5.02 -25.64
N SER A 135 -1.96 -4.31 -25.86
CA SER A 135 -2.02 -3.13 -26.72
C SER A 135 -1.53 -1.93 -25.94
N THR A 136 -0.56 -1.22 -26.50
CA THR A 136 0.09 -0.08 -25.84
C THR A 136 0.05 1.15 -26.72
N THR A 137 0.36 2.32 -26.17
CA THR A 137 0.50 3.58 -26.92
C THR A 137 1.60 3.54 -28.00
N ARG A 138 2.46 2.53 -28.00
CA ARG A 138 3.56 2.35 -28.98
C ARG A 138 3.48 1.04 -29.78
N GLY A 139 2.30 0.40 -29.82
CA GLY A 139 2.08 -0.83 -30.55
C GLY A 139 1.68 -2.01 -29.66
N ARG A 140 1.86 -3.23 -30.14
CA ARG A 140 1.44 -4.45 -29.44
C ARG A 140 2.64 -5.23 -28.93
N GLU A 141 2.57 -5.68 -27.67
CA GLU A 141 3.54 -6.57 -27.05
C GLU A 141 2.92 -7.95 -26.82
N ARG A 142 3.69 -8.99 -27.06
CA ARG A 142 3.25 -10.38 -26.85
C ARG A 142 4.02 -11.04 -25.72
N GLY A 143 3.32 -11.81 -24.90
CA GLY A 143 3.92 -12.53 -23.78
C GLY A 143 3.18 -13.81 -23.46
N ARG A 144 3.74 -14.60 -22.57
CA ARG A 144 3.11 -15.82 -22.04
C ARG A 144 2.16 -15.53 -20.88
N TYR A 145 2.42 -14.45 -20.13
CA TYR A 145 1.65 -14.04 -18.97
C TYR A 145 1.64 -12.52 -18.83
N PHE A 146 0.56 -11.97 -18.30
CA PHE A 146 0.41 -10.53 -18.03
C PHE A 146 0.18 -10.26 -16.55
N VAL A 147 0.86 -9.24 -16.00
CA VAL A 147 0.62 -8.77 -14.64
C VAL A 147 0.23 -7.29 -14.66
N ASP A 148 -0.94 -7.02 -14.13
CA ASP A 148 -1.41 -5.66 -13.88
C ASP A 148 -0.82 -5.17 -12.55
N ALA A 149 0.15 -4.26 -12.63
CA ALA A 149 0.74 -3.52 -11.52
C ALA A 149 0.49 -2.00 -11.68
N THR A 150 -0.57 -1.62 -12.39
CA THR A 150 -0.90 -0.21 -12.71
C THR A 150 -1.45 0.58 -11.52
N GLY A 151 -1.51 -0.03 -10.35
CA GLY A 151 -1.95 0.63 -9.12
C GLY A 151 -3.37 1.17 -9.22
N GLN A 152 -3.54 2.46 -8.93
CA GLN A 152 -4.85 3.14 -8.93
C GLN A 152 -5.47 3.31 -10.33
N ASP A 153 -4.73 3.05 -11.40
CA ASP A 153 -5.32 3.04 -12.76
C ASP A 153 -6.25 1.85 -13.00
N ARG A 154 -6.01 0.71 -12.30
CA ARG A 154 -6.94 -0.43 -12.29
C ARG A 154 -7.20 -0.98 -13.70
N LEU A 155 -6.18 -1.15 -14.52
CA LEU A 155 -6.32 -1.50 -15.93
C LEU A 155 -7.27 -2.69 -16.14
N LEU A 156 -6.94 -3.85 -15.58
CA LEU A 156 -7.77 -5.05 -15.75
C LEU A 156 -9.10 -4.96 -14.99
N ALA A 157 -9.11 -4.33 -13.81
CA ALA A 157 -10.35 -4.17 -13.05
C ALA A 157 -11.38 -3.30 -13.80
N ARG A 158 -10.93 -2.28 -14.52
CA ARG A 158 -11.78 -1.48 -15.41
C ARG A 158 -12.18 -2.25 -16.67
N GLN A 159 -11.23 -2.93 -17.30
CA GLN A 159 -11.49 -3.72 -18.49
C GLN A 159 -12.53 -4.82 -18.24
N PHE A 160 -12.55 -5.42 -17.06
CA PHE A 160 -13.49 -6.50 -16.69
C PHE A 160 -14.72 -6.03 -15.91
N ASP A 161 -14.87 -4.73 -15.69
CA ASP A 161 -15.94 -4.16 -14.84
C ASP A 161 -16.01 -4.86 -13.45
N SER A 162 -14.86 -5.07 -12.83
CA SER A 162 -14.72 -5.86 -11.62
C SER A 162 -14.31 -5.04 -10.38
N VAL A 163 -14.36 -3.70 -10.47
CA VAL A 163 -14.09 -2.80 -9.36
C VAL A 163 -15.21 -2.86 -8.33
N GLU A 164 -14.90 -3.21 -7.10
CA GLU A 164 -15.80 -3.18 -5.95
C GLU A 164 -15.30 -2.14 -4.95
N PRO A 165 -15.97 -0.98 -4.79
CA PRO A 165 -15.53 0.06 -3.87
C PRO A 165 -15.78 -0.33 -2.41
N PHE A 166 -14.96 0.23 -1.51
CA PHE A 166 -15.21 0.19 -0.06
C PHE A 166 -15.93 1.47 0.38
N ASP A 167 -17.26 1.50 0.29
CA ASP A 167 -18.08 2.71 0.51
C ASP A 167 -18.02 3.28 1.92
N ARG A 168 -17.52 2.52 2.90
CA ARG A 168 -17.48 2.88 4.33
C ARG A 168 -16.13 3.42 4.80
N PHE A 169 -15.15 3.52 3.91
CA PHE A 169 -13.78 3.98 4.21
C PHE A 169 -13.56 5.44 3.82
N GLY A 170 -12.32 5.91 3.88
CA GLY A 170 -11.97 7.24 3.43
C GLY A 170 -12.28 7.45 1.94
N ARG A 171 -12.91 8.58 1.61
CA ARG A 171 -13.36 8.85 0.24
C ARG A 171 -12.43 9.74 -0.54
N ALA A 172 -11.76 10.65 0.16
CA ALA A 172 -10.86 11.61 -0.46
C ALA A 172 -9.69 11.95 0.47
N ALA A 173 -8.56 12.28 -0.11
CA ALA A 173 -7.38 12.78 0.56
C ALA A 173 -6.89 14.06 -0.09
N VAL A 174 -6.58 15.08 0.71
CA VAL A 174 -5.87 16.30 0.30
C VAL A 174 -4.52 16.30 0.99
N PHE A 175 -3.45 16.53 0.25
CA PHE A 175 -2.11 16.45 0.82
C PHE A 175 -1.13 17.38 0.13
N THR A 176 -0.05 17.72 0.86
CA THR A 176 1.03 18.56 0.39
C THR A 176 2.34 18.17 1.08
N HIS A 177 3.45 18.59 0.50
CA HIS A 177 4.76 18.46 1.10
C HIS A 177 5.30 19.81 1.55
N PHE A 178 6.15 19.75 2.54
CA PHE A 178 6.96 20.88 2.98
C PHE A 178 8.43 20.51 2.88
N SER A 179 9.28 21.44 2.52
CA SER A 179 10.73 21.32 2.57
C SER A 179 11.31 22.42 3.48
N GLU A 180 12.61 22.31 3.77
CA GLU A 180 13.31 23.27 4.60
C GLU A 180 12.71 23.39 6.02
N MET A 181 12.28 22.25 6.60
CA MET A 181 11.78 22.26 7.98
C MET A 181 12.84 22.80 8.94
N THR A 182 12.40 23.68 9.82
CA THR A 182 13.25 24.18 10.91
C THR A 182 13.50 23.08 11.95
N GLU A 183 14.51 23.25 12.80
CA GLU A 183 14.79 22.34 13.92
C GLU A 183 13.57 22.24 14.86
N ALA A 184 12.95 23.38 15.18
CA ALA A 184 11.72 23.44 15.98
C ALA A 184 10.54 22.69 15.33
N GLY A 185 10.44 22.70 14.01
CA GLY A 185 9.43 21.94 13.27
C GLY A 185 9.67 20.43 13.29
N ARG A 186 10.93 19.99 13.39
CA ARG A 186 11.32 18.58 13.47
C ARG A 186 11.24 17.99 14.87
N GLU A 187 11.34 18.82 15.90
CA GLU A 187 11.35 18.39 17.31
C GLU A 187 10.18 17.47 17.68
N PRO A 188 8.93 17.65 17.20
CA PRO A 188 7.84 16.73 17.49
C PRO A 188 8.10 15.28 17.09
N PHE A 189 9.01 15.01 16.16
CA PHE A 189 9.32 13.67 15.65
C PHE A 189 10.49 12.99 16.35
N VAL A 190 11.33 13.74 17.08
CA VAL A 190 12.53 13.22 17.77
C VAL A 190 12.11 12.43 19.02
N PRO A 191 12.80 11.29 19.34
CA PRO A 191 13.89 10.68 18.57
C PRO A 191 13.44 9.62 17.55
N ASN A 192 12.16 9.25 17.51
CA ASN A 192 11.67 8.00 16.91
C ASN A 192 11.25 8.14 15.43
N ASN A 193 11.07 9.37 14.95
CA ASN A 193 10.49 9.68 13.65
C ASN A 193 9.12 9.01 13.39
N ASP A 194 8.34 8.74 14.43
CA ASP A 194 7.04 8.11 14.28
C ASP A 194 6.11 8.95 13.41
N ILE A 195 5.34 8.31 12.52
CA ILE A 195 4.22 8.98 11.87
C ILE A 195 3.26 9.54 12.92
N ARG A 196 2.76 10.76 12.71
CA ARG A 196 1.67 11.34 13.49
C ARG A 196 0.36 11.13 12.77
N ILE A 197 -0.59 10.46 13.43
CA ILE A 197 -1.96 10.24 12.95
C ILE A 197 -2.88 11.04 13.86
N VAL A 198 -3.40 12.15 13.34
CA VAL A 198 -4.30 13.03 14.10
C VAL A 198 -5.73 12.67 13.75
N VAL A 199 -6.45 12.12 14.74
CA VAL A 199 -7.85 11.69 14.59
C VAL A 199 -8.76 12.89 14.77
N ILE A 200 -9.65 13.09 13.80
CA ILE A 200 -10.71 14.12 13.80
C ILE A 200 -12.08 13.48 13.61
N GLU A 201 -13.17 14.24 13.79
CA GLU A 201 -14.54 13.71 13.76
C GLU A 201 -14.87 12.94 12.47
N ASP A 202 -14.48 13.48 11.31
CA ASP A 202 -14.86 12.93 10.01
C ASP A 202 -13.70 12.30 9.21
N GLY A 203 -12.60 11.99 9.89
CA GLY A 203 -11.42 11.45 9.22
C GLY A 203 -10.18 11.51 10.08
N TRP A 204 -9.06 11.78 9.44
CA TRP A 204 -7.77 11.84 10.11
C TRP A 204 -6.76 12.61 9.25
N LEU A 205 -5.67 13.07 9.89
CA LEU A 205 -4.53 13.67 9.20
C LEU A 205 -3.28 12.85 9.48
N TRP A 206 -2.34 12.90 8.53
CA TRP A 206 -0.99 12.42 8.75
C TRP A 206 0.02 13.57 8.77
N ALA A 207 1.10 13.37 9.52
CA ALA A 207 2.34 14.09 9.37
C ALA A 207 3.48 13.06 9.38
N ILE A 208 4.22 12.97 8.28
CA ILE A 208 5.28 12.00 8.03
C ILE A 208 6.57 12.76 7.80
N PRO A 209 7.55 12.68 8.73
CA PRO A 209 8.88 13.23 8.48
C PRO A 209 9.59 12.41 7.40
N LEU A 210 10.33 13.08 6.55
CA LEU A 210 11.12 12.48 5.48
C LEU A 210 12.57 12.94 5.60
N THR A 211 13.46 12.34 4.82
CA THR A 211 14.85 12.77 4.68
C THR A 211 14.93 14.23 4.21
N HIS A 212 16.11 14.84 4.25
CA HIS A 212 16.37 16.20 3.75
C HIS A 212 15.45 17.29 4.31
N ALA A 213 15.10 17.20 5.60
CA ALA A 213 14.22 18.15 6.28
C ALA A 213 12.87 18.37 5.56
N ARG A 214 12.29 17.31 5.02
CA ARG A 214 10.97 17.31 4.38
C ARG A 214 9.90 16.75 5.30
N LEU A 215 8.66 17.14 5.03
CA LEU A 215 7.46 16.70 5.76
C LEU A 215 6.32 16.48 4.76
N SER A 216 5.69 15.31 4.84
CA SER A 216 4.45 15.03 4.13
C SER A 216 3.29 15.23 5.09
N ILE A 217 2.30 16.03 4.70
CA ILE A 217 1.07 16.26 5.46
C ILE A 217 -0.13 16.03 4.55
N GLY A 218 -1.15 15.37 5.08
CA GLY A 218 -2.42 15.26 4.39
C GLY A 218 -3.57 14.94 5.31
N MET A 219 -4.76 15.08 4.76
CA MET A 219 -6.03 14.86 5.43
C MET A 219 -6.86 13.88 4.61
N VAL A 220 -7.41 12.86 5.26
CA VAL A 220 -8.41 11.95 4.68
C VAL A 220 -9.76 12.25 5.29
N SER A 221 -10.81 12.35 4.47
CA SER A 221 -12.18 12.56 4.92
C SER A 221 -13.12 11.50 4.35
N ARG A 222 -14.10 11.11 5.17
CA ARG A 222 -15.24 10.29 4.72
C ARG A 222 -16.35 11.14 4.09
N LYS A 223 -16.40 12.42 4.44
CA LYS A 223 -17.39 13.34 3.88
C LYS A 223 -17.03 13.75 2.46
N PRO A 224 -18.02 13.92 1.59
CA PRO A 224 -17.79 14.49 0.26
C PRO A 224 -17.39 15.98 0.38
N GLY A 225 -16.74 16.49 -0.67
CA GLY A 225 -16.43 17.93 -0.75
C GLY A 225 -15.12 18.35 -0.07
N LEU A 226 -14.21 17.40 0.24
CA LEU A 226 -12.86 17.73 0.70
C LEU A 226 -12.15 18.59 -0.36
N ARG A 227 -11.55 19.70 0.09
CA ARG A 227 -10.87 20.70 -0.76
C ARG A 227 -9.52 21.09 -0.17
N HIS A 228 -8.67 21.70 -0.97
CA HIS A 228 -7.40 22.28 -0.50
C HIS A 228 -7.61 23.22 0.68
N SER A 229 -8.63 24.09 0.60
CA SER A 229 -8.98 25.04 1.68
C SER A 229 -9.36 24.37 3.00
N THR A 230 -9.83 23.12 2.98
CA THR A 230 -10.12 22.35 4.21
C THR A 230 -8.83 22.01 4.95
N LEU A 231 -7.83 21.53 4.23
CA LEU A 231 -6.50 21.29 4.81
C LEU A 231 -5.87 22.60 5.29
N ASP A 232 -5.97 23.67 4.50
CA ASP A 232 -5.42 24.99 4.84
C ASP A 232 -6.01 25.56 6.14
N ALA A 233 -7.33 25.41 6.32
CA ALA A 233 -7.99 25.84 7.54
C ALA A 233 -7.44 25.06 8.75
N TYR A 234 -7.37 23.74 8.64
CA TYR A 234 -6.88 22.90 9.73
C TYR A 234 -5.42 23.22 10.09
N LEU A 235 -4.54 23.38 9.10
CA LEU A 235 -3.13 23.70 9.32
C LEU A 235 -2.93 25.06 10.03
N ARG A 236 -3.81 26.03 9.79
CA ARG A 236 -3.77 27.34 10.49
C ARG A 236 -4.29 27.28 11.92
N GLU A 237 -5.30 26.45 12.16
CA GLU A 237 -5.98 26.38 13.46
C GLU A 237 -5.28 25.42 14.43
N SER A 238 -4.57 24.43 13.95
CA SER A 238 -3.85 23.44 14.76
C SER A 238 -2.52 23.98 15.27
N PRO A 239 -2.32 24.12 16.60
CA PRO A 239 -1.02 24.50 17.16
C PRO A 239 0.09 23.52 16.80
N LEU A 240 -0.22 22.22 16.70
CA LEU A 240 0.72 21.18 16.34
C LEU A 240 1.25 21.39 14.92
N PHE A 241 0.36 21.52 13.95
CA PHE A 241 0.77 21.68 12.56
C PHE A 241 1.39 23.04 12.28
N THR A 242 0.87 24.12 12.89
CA THR A 242 1.48 25.45 12.79
C THR A 242 2.94 25.44 13.25
N ARG A 243 3.26 24.72 14.34
CA ARG A 243 4.64 24.56 14.81
C ARG A 243 5.48 23.74 13.83
N MET A 244 4.96 22.62 13.32
CA MET A 244 5.70 21.73 12.40
C MET A 244 6.08 22.44 11.11
N ILE A 245 5.22 23.31 10.58
CA ILE A 245 5.43 23.96 9.28
C ILE A 245 5.99 25.39 9.39
N ALA A 246 6.29 25.86 10.60
CA ALA A 246 6.83 27.20 10.81
C ALA A 246 8.14 27.40 10.06
N GLY A 247 8.16 28.36 9.12
CA GLY A 247 9.35 28.66 8.29
C GLY A 247 9.62 27.65 7.17
N ALA A 248 8.86 26.57 7.06
CA ALA A 248 9.02 25.58 6.00
C ALA A 248 8.41 26.05 4.67
N LYS A 249 8.99 25.63 3.56
CA LYS A 249 8.51 25.94 2.21
C LYS A 249 7.47 24.92 1.78
N ARG A 250 6.25 25.39 1.52
CA ARG A 250 5.14 24.54 1.05
C ARG A 250 5.25 24.25 -0.45
N HIS A 251 4.94 23.02 -0.83
CA HIS A 251 4.80 22.58 -2.22
C HIS A 251 3.33 22.54 -2.67
N GLU A 252 3.11 22.13 -3.91
CA GLU A 252 1.78 22.01 -4.49
C GLU A 252 0.89 21.05 -3.67
N THR A 253 -0.38 21.43 -3.52
CA THR A 253 -1.37 20.61 -2.83
C THR A 253 -2.11 19.75 -3.85
N GLN A 254 -2.26 18.47 -3.56
CA GLN A 254 -2.88 17.47 -4.42
C GLN A 254 -4.16 16.91 -3.80
N LEU A 255 -5.04 16.38 -4.66
CA LEU A 255 -6.28 15.72 -4.27
C LEU A 255 -6.32 14.33 -4.89
N ALA A 256 -6.64 13.33 -4.06
CA ALA A 256 -6.96 11.98 -4.51
C ALA A 256 -8.35 11.59 -4.00
N SER A 257 -9.11 10.81 -4.78
CA SER A 257 -10.44 10.36 -4.38
C SER A 257 -10.76 8.97 -4.90
N ASN A 258 -11.72 8.29 -4.26
CA ASN A 258 -12.22 6.98 -4.66
C ASN A 258 -11.11 5.92 -4.78
N PHE A 259 -10.12 5.98 -3.88
CA PHE A 259 -8.96 5.12 -3.90
C PHE A 259 -9.19 3.75 -3.25
N SER A 260 -10.21 3.61 -2.37
CA SER A 260 -10.47 2.36 -1.64
C SER A 260 -11.35 1.43 -2.46
N PHE A 261 -10.80 0.29 -2.89
CA PHE A 261 -11.52 -0.68 -3.71
C PHE A 261 -10.87 -2.07 -3.66
N ARG A 262 -11.62 -3.06 -4.13
CA ARG A 262 -11.15 -4.40 -4.41
C ARG A 262 -11.45 -4.76 -5.86
N ASN A 263 -10.54 -5.45 -6.52
CA ASN A 263 -10.77 -6.08 -7.80
C ASN A 263 -11.35 -7.48 -7.57
N ARG A 264 -12.61 -7.72 -7.97
CA ARG A 264 -13.27 -9.04 -7.84
C ARG A 264 -12.66 -10.09 -8.77
N ARG A 265 -11.91 -9.67 -9.79
CA ARG A 265 -11.26 -10.53 -10.76
C ARG A 265 -9.77 -10.19 -10.84
N ALA A 266 -9.08 -10.37 -9.70
CA ALA A 266 -7.66 -10.06 -9.58
C ALA A 266 -6.72 -11.10 -10.19
N SER A 267 -7.25 -12.22 -10.70
CA SER A 267 -6.49 -13.25 -11.42
C SER A 267 -7.37 -14.05 -12.37
N GLY A 268 -6.75 -14.76 -13.31
CA GLY A 268 -7.40 -15.61 -14.29
C GLY A 268 -6.40 -16.29 -15.21
N VAL A 269 -6.89 -16.79 -16.35
CA VAL A 269 -6.02 -17.44 -17.34
C VAL A 269 -4.98 -16.46 -17.85
N ARG A 270 -3.71 -16.75 -17.56
CA ARG A 270 -2.53 -15.98 -18.01
C ARG A 270 -2.47 -14.52 -17.53
N PHE A 271 -3.20 -14.16 -16.49
CA PHE A 271 -3.06 -12.83 -15.88
C PHE A 271 -3.27 -12.85 -14.37
N CYS A 272 -2.64 -11.89 -13.70
CA CYS A 272 -2.98 -11.49 -12.32
C CYS A 272 -2.72 -10.01 -12.09
N CYS A 273 -3.22 -9.49 -10.95
CA CYS A 273 -3.00 -8.13 -10.49
C CYS A 273 -2.10 -8.13 -9.25
N VAL A 274 -1.24 -7.12 -9.09
CA VAL A 274 -0.41 -6.91 -7.91
C VAL A 274 -0.50 -5.46 -7.41
N GLY A 275 -0.34 -5.27 -6.10
CA GLY A 275 -0.50 -3.96 -5.50
C GLY A 275 -1.93 -3.45 -5.54
N ASP A 276 -2.09 -2.14 -5.67
CA ASP A 276 -3.40 -1.49 -5.62
C ASP A 276 -4.34 -1.96 -6.73
N SER A 277 -3.83 -2.38 -7.90
CA SER A 277 -4.66 -2.93 -8.99
C SER A 277 -5.44 -4.17 -8.56
N ALA A 278 -4.96 -4.90 -7.54
CA ALA A 278 -5.68 -6.02 -6.93
C ALA A 278 -6.62 -5.56 -5.80
N CYS A 279 -6.11 -4.74 -4.88
CA CYS A 279 -6.87 -4.24 -3.74
C CYS A 279 -6.14 -3.08 -3.06
N PHE A 280 -6.83 -1.96 -2.87
CA PHE A 280 -6.39 -0.88 -1.98
C PHE A 280 -7.46 -0.62 -0.92
N ILE A 281 -7.07 -0.64 0.35
CA ILE A 281 -8.00 -0.55 1.47
C ILE A 281 -8.16 0.90 1.93
N ASP A 282 -7.14 1.44 2.61
CA ASP A 282 -7.12 2.81 3.14
C ASP A 282 -5.70 3.15 3.60
N PRO A 283 -5.23 4.39 3.48
CA PRO A 283 -3.86 4.73 3.85
C PRO A 283 -3.60 4.82 5.36
N VAL A 284 -4.62 4.76 6.23
CA VAL A 284 -4.50 5.04 7.68
C VAL A 284 -3.48 4.14 8.39
N PHE A 285 -3.31 2.90 7.96
CA PHE A 285 -2.37 1.96 8.57
C PHE A 285 -1.14 1.65 7.70
N SER A 286 -0.84 2.49 6.71
CA SER A 286 0.37 2.38 5.87
C SER A 286 0.58 1.03 5.17
N SER A 287 -0.46 0.23 4.94
CA SER A 287 -0.37 -1.17 4.49
C SER A 287 -0.13 -1.35 2.99
N GLY A 288 -0.34 -0.32 2.16
CA GLY A 288 -0.39 -0.45 0.69
C GLY A 288 0.90 -1.02 0.09
N VAL A 289 2.06 -0.43 0.39
CA VAL A 289 3.35 -0.87 -0.16
C VAL A 289 3.71 -2.27 0.34
N SER A 290 3.51 -2.55 1.64
CA SER A 290 3.78 -3.87 2.22
C SER A 290 2.94 -4.97 1.56
N LEU A 291 1.63 -4.75 1.40
CA LEU A 291 0.74 -5.69 0.72
C LEU A 291 1.08 -5.87 -0.77
N ALA A 292 1.50 -4.78 -1.44
CA ALA A 292 1.92 -4.83 -2.84
C ALA A 292 3.16 -5.71 -3.04
N MET A 293 4.18 -5.51 -2.21
CA MET A 293 5.43 -6.27 -2.29
C MET A 293 5.23 -7.72 -1.83
N SER A 294 4.45 -7.97 -0.78
CA SER A 294 4.12 -9.32 -0.32
C SER A 294 3.39 -10.12 -1.41
N ARG A 295 2.38 -9.50 -2.04
CA ARG A 295 1.67 -10.15 -3.15
C ARG A 295 2.59 -10.41 -4.34
N ALA A 296 3.48 -9.49 -4.66
CA ALA A 296 4.45 -9.65 -5.75
C ALA A 296 5.38 -10.85 -5.50
N ALA A 297 5.87 -11.01 -4.28
CA ALA A 297 6.71 -12.15 -3.90
C ALA A 297 5.96 -13.49 -4.04
N LEU A 298 4.74 -13.58 -3.51
CA LEU A 298 3.89 -14.77 -3.64
C LEU A 298 3.56 -15.10 -5.10
N VAL A 299 3.33 -14.09 -5.95
CA VAL A 299 3.13 -14.28 -7.39
C VAL A 299 4.41 -14.79 -8.04
N ALA A 300 5.58 -14.24 -7.70
CA ALA A 300 6.87 -14.70 -8.26
C ALA A 300 7.12 -16.17 -7.94
N GLU A 301 6.92 -16.57 -6.67
CA GLU A 301 7.08 -17.94 -6.19
C GLU A 301 6.19 -18.94 -6.95
N ARG A 302 4.99 -18.55 -7.34
CA ARG A 302 4.05 -19.41 -8.07
C ARG A 302 4.24 -19.36 -9.58
N LEU A 303 4.50 -18.17 -10.11
CA LEU A 303 4.54 -17.95 -11.56
C LEU A 303 5.85 -18.44 -12.19
N GLY A 304 6.99 -18.29 -11.51
CA GLY A 304 8.29 -18.74 -12.02
C GLY A 304 8.27 -20.20 -12.43
N PRO A 305 8.02 -21.14 -11.49
CA PRO A 305 7.95 -22.58 -11.81
C PRO A 305 6.85 -22.91 -12.84
N ALA A 306 5.72 -22.21 -12.83
CA ALA A 306 4.65 -22.43 -13.81
C ALA A 306 5.08 -22.05 -15.24
N LEU A 307 5.82 -20.94 -15.37
CA LEU A 307 6.39 -20.53 -16.67
C LEU A 307 7.45 -21.51 -17.18
N GLU A 308 8.26 -22.10 -16.29
CA GLU A 308 9.24 -23.14 -16.66
C GLU A 308 8.55 -24.41 -17.12
N ALA A 309 7.50 -24.82 -16.42
CA ALA A 309 6.75 -26.04 -16.73
C ALA A 309 5.75 -25.88 -17.90
N GLY A 310 5.44 -24.66 -18.35
CA GLY A 310 4.41 -24.40 -19.35
C GLY A 310 2.97 -24.43 -18.79
N ASP A 311 2.83 -24.30 -17.48
CA ASP A 311 1.59 -24.44 -16.72
C ASP A 311 0.89 -23.08 -16.44
N GLU A 312 1.40 -21.99 -16.96
CA GLU A 312 0.92 -20.64 -16.67
C GLU A 312 -0.49 -20.32 -17.20
N ALA A 313 -1.07 -21.22 -18.00
CA ALA A 313 -2.45 -21.09 -18.50
C ALA A 313 -3.51 -21.68 -17.54
N LYS A 314 -3.08 -22.34 -16.45
CA LYS A 314 -4.02 -22.96 -15.50
C LYS A 314 -4.85 -21.88 -14.79
N PRO A 315 -6.20 -21.93 -14.86
CA PRO A 315 -7.05 -20.89 -14.24
C PRO A 315 -6.85 -20.75 -12.73
N GLU A 316 -6.54 -21.87 -12.06
CA GLU A 316 -6.33 -21.97 -10.62
C GLU A 316 -4.92 -21.57 -10.15
N LEU A 317 -4.01 -21.24 -11.06
CA LEU A 317 -2.60 -20.99 -10.73
C LEU A 317 -2.42 -20.01 -9.57
N MET A 318 -3.18 -18.91 -9.56
CA MET A 318 -3.08 -17.86 -8.55
C MET A 318 -4.01 -18.07 -7.34
N GLN A 319 -4.77 -19.14 -7.28
CA GLN A 319 -5.69 -19.40 -6.15
C GLN A 319 -4.97 -19.44 -4.79
N PRO A 320 -3.79 -20.07 -4.64
CA PRO A 320 -3.05 -20.02 -3.37
C PRO A 320 -2.59 -18.61 -2.99
N VAL A 321 -2.22 -17.77 -3.96
CA VAL A 321 -1.86 -16.37 -3.73
C VAL A 321 -3.08 -15.57 -3.22
N GLU A 322 -4.24 -15.77 -3.85
CA GLU A 322 -5.49 -15.11 -3.42
C GLU A 322 -5.85 -15.52 -1.98
N GLN A 323 -5.72 -16.80 -1.63
CA GLN A 323 -5.99 -17.31 -0.28
C GLN A 323 -5.02 -16.74 0.76
N ALA A 324 -3.72 -16.70 0.45
CA ALA A 324 -2.72 -16.14 1.35
C ALA A 324 -2.95 -14.64 1.59
N MET A 325 -3.24 -13.87 0.54
CA MET A 325 -3.49 -12.44 0.64
C MET A 325 -4.83 -12.10 1.32
N GLN A 326 -5.82 -12.99 1.24
CA GLN A 326 -7.16 -12.74 1.79
C GLN A 326 -7.11 -12.45 3.29
N ARG A 327 -6.28 -13.17 4.07
CA ARG A 327 -6.12 -12.92 5.51
C ARG A 327 -5.63 -11.49 5.79
N GLY A 328 -4.62 -11.03 5.07
CA GLY A 328 -4.09 -9.66 5.20
C GLY A 328 -5.12 -8.60 4.83
N TYR A 329 -5.79 -8.76 3.68
CA TYR A 329 -6.84 -7.84 3.23
C TYR A 329 -8.01 -7.80 4.23
N ASP A 330 -8.42 -8.95 4.75
CA ASP A 330 -9.49 -9.07 5.73
C ASP A 330 -9.13 -8.43 7.07
N THR A 331 -7.89 -8.58 7.50
CA THR A 331 -7.39 -7.95 8.73
C THR A 331 -7.40 -6.44 8.60
N PHE A 332 -6.76 -5.88 7.57
CA PHE A 332 -6.71 -4.43 7.41
C PHE A 332 -8.08 -3.83 7.11
N SER A 333 -8.92 -4.44 6.27
CA SER A 333 -10.26 -3.91 6.02
C SER A 333 -11.14 -3.96 7.27
N GLY A 334 -11.01 -4.99 8.11
CA GLY A 334 -11.69 -5.08 9.39
C GLY A 334 -11.20 -4.04 10.39
N LEU A 335 -9.92 -3.72 10.38
CA LEU A 335 -9.33 -2.68 11.24
C LEU A 335 -9.78 -1.28 10.80
N VAL A 336 -9.73 -1.00 9.49
CA VAL A 336 -10.19 0.27 8.90
C VAL A 336 -11.70 0.49 9.14
N ASP A 337 -12.53 -0.56 8.96
CA ASP A 337 -13.96 -0.44 9.26
C ASP A 337 -14.21 -0.04 10.72
N ARG A 338 -13.44 -0.59 11.65
CA ARG A 338 -13.55 -0.24 13.07
C ARG A 338 -12.98 1.14 13.37
N PHE A 339 -11.91 1.52 12.72
CA PHE A 339 -11.33 2.86 12.86
C PHE A 339 -12.38 3.95 12.54
N TYR A 340 -13.11 3.78 11.45
CA TYR A 340 -14.09 4.78 11.03
C TYR A 340 -15.48 4.62 11.65
N ASN A 341 -15.90 3.41 12.00
CA ASN A 341 -17.31 3.10 12.22
C ASN A 341 -17.64 2.49 13.60
N SER A 342 -16.71 2.58 14.54
CA SER A 342 -16.93 2.04 15.89
C SER A 342 -16.20 2.88 16.95
N ARG A 343 -16.33 2.45 18.23
CA ARG A 343 -15.54 3.02 19.33
C ARG A 343 -14.12 2.43 19.41
N PHE A 344 -13.63 1.84 18.36
CA PHE A 344 -12.30 1.22 18.34
C PHE A 344 -11.18 2.22 18.67
N VAL A 345 -11.24 3.42 18.09
CA VAL A 345 -10.25 4.47 18.35
C VAL A 345 -10.23 4.84 19.83
N ASP A 346 -11.39 5.01 20.44
CA ASP A 346 -11.46 5.31 21.86
C ASP A 346 -10.97 4.15 22.73
N ASN A 347 -11.45 2.92 22.47
CA ASN A 347 -11.22 1.79 23.36
C ASN A 347 -9.87 1.11 23.14
N MET A 348 -9.42 0.98 21.89
CA MET A 348 -8.21 0.20 21.53
C MET A 348 -7.04 1.08 21.12
N ILE A 349 -7.26 2.32 20.71
CA ILE A 349 -6.17 3.25 20.42
C ILE A 349 -5.88 4.09 21.67
N PHE A 350 -6.82 4.85 22.20
CA PHE A 350 -6.55 5.82 23.27
C PHE A 350 -6.68 5.26 24.69
N ASN A 351 -7.50 4.25 24.94
CA ASN A 351 -7.72 3.63 26.24
C ASN A 351 -7.23 2.19 26.35
N ALA A 352 -6.42 1.71 25.37
CA ALA A 352 -5.80 0.39 25.48
C ALA A 352 -4.93 0.29 26.73
N PRO A 353 -4.86 -0.88 27.39
CA PRO A 353 -3.89 -1.13 28.43
C PRO A 353 -2.48 -0.80 27.94
N ALA A 354 -1.65 -0.27 28.83
CA ALA A 354 -0.28 0.14 28.48
C ALA A 354 0.63 -1.04 28.12
N ASP A 355 0.24 -2.25 28.53
CA ASP A 355 1.00 -3.49 28.38
C ASP A 355 0.09 -4.69 28.12
N GLY A 356 0.68 -5.85 27.88
CA GLY A 356 0.00 -7.13 27.75
C GLY A 356 -0.09 -7.67 26.31
N VAL A 357 -0.44 -8.95 26.22
CA VAL A 357 -0.49 -9.72 24.96
C VAL A 357 -1.45 -9.10 23.93
N LEU A 358 -2.58 -8.56 24.41
CA LEU A 358 -3.56 -7.95 23.52
C LEU A 358 -2.97 -6.69 22.85
N ARG A 359 -2.26 -5.84 23.61
CA ARG A 359 -1.58 -4.65 23.08
C ARG A 359 -0.50 -5.06 22.07
N ALA A 360 0.34 -6.04 22.42
CA ALA A 360 1.35 -6.55 21.50
C ALA A 360 0.70 -7.10 20.20
N GLY A 361 -0.43 -7.78 20.31
CA GLY A 361 -1.21 -8.24 19.16
C GLY A 361 -1.74 -7.10 18.26
N VAL A 362 -2.23 -6.00 18.85
CA VAL A 362 -2.62 -4.79 18.11
C VAL A 362 -1.41 -4.21 17.38
N ILE A 363 -0.28 -4.06 18.08
CA ILE A 363 0.95 -3.51 17.49
C ILE A 363 1.46 -4.39 16.36
N SER A 364 1.41 -5.71 16.49
CA SER A 364 1.79 -6.64 15.41
C SER A 364 0.95 -6.41 14.15
N VAL A 365 -0.37 -6.23 14.28
CA VAL A 365 -1.22 -5.90 13.13
C VAL A 365 -0.87 -4.54 12.54
N LEU A 366 -0.64 -3.52 13.39
CA LEU A 366 -0.20 -2.19 12.95
C LEU A 366 1.20 -2.20 12.30
N ALA A 367 2.04 -3.16 12.66
CA ALA A 367 3.36 -3.39 12.07
C ALA A 367 3.30 -4.16 10.73
N GLY A 368 2.13 -4.65 10.32
CA GLY A 368 1.95 -5.42 9.09
C GLY A 368 2.10 -6.93 9.24
N ASP A 369 2.30 -7.44 10.45
CA ASP A 369 2.39 -8.87 10.74
C ASP A 369 0.99 -9.51 10.77
N VAL A 370 0.41 -9.68 9.58
CA VAL A 370 -0.99 -10.10 9.39
C VAL A 370 -1.15 -11.55 8.91
N HIS A 371 -0.05 -12.26 8.73
CA HIS A 371 -0.08 -13.64 8.25
C HIS A 371 0.08 -14.69 9.36
N ARG A 372 0.46 -14.27 10.57
CA ARG A 372 0.61 -15.17 11.71
C ARG A 372 -0.75 -15.65 12.23
N GLU A 373 -0.79 -16.87 12.77
CA GLU A 373 -2.02 -17.49 13.25
C GLU A 373 -2.24 -17.33 14.77
N ASP A 374 -1.19 -17.08 15.53
CA ASP A 374 -1.17 -17.00 17.00
C ASP A 374 -1.49 -15.59 17.55
N ASN A 375 -1.87 -14.62 16.70
CA ASN A 375 -2.31 -13.30 17.15
C ASN A 375 -3.79 -13.33 17.54
N GLU A 376 -4.08 -13.38 18.85
CA GLU A 376 -5.44 -13.40 19.37
C GLU A 376 -6.26 -12.17 18.99
N PHE A 377 -5.66 -10.97 18.99
CA PHE A 377 -6.35 -9.76 18.54
C PHE A 377 -6.78 -9.88 17.08
N GLN A 378 -5.89 -10.32 16.19
CA GLN A 378 -6.22 -10.53 14.78
C GLN A 378 -7.33 -11.57 14.62
N ASN A 379 -7.25 -12.67 15.35
CA ASN A 379 -8.25 -13.73 15.31
C ASN A 379 -9.63 -13.24 15.80
N MET A 380 -9.70 -12.42 16.85
CA MET A 380 -10.93 -11.76 17.28
C MET A 380 -11.46 -10.80 16.19
N LEU A 381 -10.59 -10.02 15.57
CA LEU A 381 -10.92 -9.09 14.50
C LEU A 381 -11.58 -9.83 13.31
N LEU A 382 -11.02 -10.95 12.90
CA LEU A 382 -11.50 -11.77 11.80
C LEU A 382 -12.83 -12.48 12.12
N ARG A 383 -12.98 -13.05 13.34
CA ARG A 383 -14.22 -13.73 13.78
C ARG A 383 -15.42 -12.79 13.91
N SER A 384 -15.18 -11.54 14.33
CA SER A 384 -16.24 -10.55 14.54
C SER A 384 -16.67 -9.82 13.26
N ARG A 385 -16.22 -10.26 12.09
CA ARG A 385 -16.73 -9.78 10.80
C ARG A 385 -18.20 -10.18 10.66
N ARG A 386 -19.06 -9.20 10.38
CA ARG A 386 -20.41 -9.50 9.91
C ARG A 386 -20.30 -10.22 8.57
N PRO A 387 -20.96 -11.37 8.36
CA PRO A 387 -20.95 -12.02 7.06
C PRO A 387 -21.43 -11.00 6.03
N ARG A 388 -20.64 -10.78 4.97
CA ARG A 388 -21.13 -10.05 3.80
C ARG A 388 -22.39 -10.78 3.33
N ARG A 389 -23.51 -10.07 3.16
CA ARG A 389 -24.63 -10.61 2.39
C ARG A 389 -24.04 -10.95 1.02
N SER A 390 -23.93 -12.24 0.72
CA SER A 390 -23.55 -12.72 -0.59
C SER A 390 -24.50 -12.06 -1.60
N ALA A 391 -23.96 -11.21 -2.46
CA ALA A 391 -24.65 -10.93 -3.69
C ALA A 391 -24.90 -12.29 -4.34
N THR A 392 -26.16 -12.58 -4.62
CA THR A 392 -26.73 -13.78 -5.19
C THR A 392 -25.75 -14.40 -6.20
N ALA A 393 -25.50 -15.70 -6.03
CA ALA A 393 -24.78 -16.49 -7.00
C ALA A 393 -25.33 -16.15 -8.40
N LEU A 394 -24.47 -15.66 -9.29
CA LEU A 394 -24.80 -15.51 -10.71
C LEU A 394 -25.06 -16.93 -11.22
N GLU A 395 -26.31 -17.21 -11.58
CA GLU A 395 -26.65 -18.40 -12.34
C GLU A 395 -25.78 -18.47 -13.61
N PRO A 396 -25.34 -19.64 -14.02
CA PRO A 396 -24.61 -19.80 -15.26
C PRO A 396 -25.49 -19.36 -16.43
N VAL A 397 -25.07 -18.33 -17.14
CA VAL A 397 -25.69 -17.91 -18.40
C VAL A 397 -25.52 -19.09 -19.37
N GLY A 398 -26.66 -19.75 -19.66
CA GLY A 398 -26.74 -20.81 -20.66
C GLY A 398 -26.28 -20.29 -22.03
N HIS A 399 -25.55 -21.14 -22.71
CA HIS A 399 -25.20 -20.97 -24.13
C HIS A 399 -26.47 -20.83 -24.98
N VAL A 400 -26.54 -19.78 -25.75
CA VAL A 400 -27.24 -19.74 -27.06
C VAL A 400 -26.29 -19.10 -28.05
#